data_260ed8388493d14e56ebca20c99ca8b3
#
_entry.id   260ed8388493d14e56ebca20c99ca8b3
#
_cell.length_a   1.000
_cell.length_b   1.000
_cell.length_c   1.000
_cell.angle_alpha   90.00
_cell.angle_beta   90.00
_cell.angle_gamma   90.00
#
_symmetry.space_group_name_H-M   'P 1'
#
loop_
_entity.id
_entity.type
_entity.pdbx_description
1 polymer ?
#
loop_
_entity_poly.entity_id
_entity_poly.type
_entity_poly.pdbx_seq_one_letter_code
_entity_poly.pdbx_strand_id
1 'polypeptide(L)'
;LSFGYQKGQHLWENVSFTVKKGEIFSILGANGAGKSTLLRSIIGFLHPETGSVFFEDDEGNRYDAFEAGSDFTSHIGYVPQMQDNAYSFALKDYVLLGCAPHLGLFQSPSKEYEDRADTVMAEMGIYDRRDQPFNTLSGGQQRQAVIARAILQQPDMIVMDEPTNHLDYGNQYRGIQMIEKLADRGIAVILTTHMPDHALYLGDHTGLLIHHQLLCGKTKEVINEMHLSDMYKIPVKMVYVKEAKRVICFPAI
;
A
#
# COMPACT_ATOMS: atom_id res chain seq x y z
N LEU A 1 -2.99 -3.30 18.24
CA LEU A 1 -3.70 -4.43 17.63
C LEU A 1 -3.00 -5.73 17.94
N SER A 2 -3.78 -6.81 18.18
CA SER A 2 -3.27 -8.19 18.21
C SER A 2 -4.21 -9.09 17.41
N PHE A 3 -3.66 -10.06 16.70
CA PHE A 3 -4.44 -10.96 15.83
C PHE A 3 -3.81 -12.35 15.71
N GLY A 4 -4.64 -13.37 15.65
CA GLY A 4 -4.30 -14.74 15.31
C GLY A 4 -5.47 -15.46 14.63
N TYR A 5 -5.18 -16.40 13.72
CA TYR A 5 -6.23 -17.22 13.08
C TYR A 5 -6.73 -18.33 14.00
N GLN A 6 -5.94 -18.67 15.02
CA GLN A 6 -6.28 -19.70 16.00
C GLN A 6 -6.09 -19.12 17.41
N LYS A 7 -7.02 -19.43 18.30
CA LYS A 7 -6.97 -18.97 19.68
C LYS A 7 -5.63 -19.36 20.34
N GLY A 8 -4.92 -18.36 20.88
CA GLY A 8 -3.63 -18.54 21.52
C GLY A 8 -2.42 -18.68 20.60
N GLN A 9 -2.58 -18.48 19.29
CA GLN A 9 -1.48 -18.40 18.31
C GLN A 9 -1.55 -17.06 17.60
N HIS A 10 -0.90 -16.06 18.18
CA HIS A 10 -0.88 -14.73 17.58
C HIS A 10 0.04 -14.69 16.37
N LEU A 11 -0.46 -14.13 15.28
CA LEU A 11 0.32 -13.80 14.09
C LEU A 11 1.15 -12.56 14.35
N TRP A 12 0.58 -11.59 15.07
CA TRP A 12 1.25 -10.41 15.60
C TRP A 12 0.50 -9.87 16.83
N GLU A 13 1.26 -9.23 17.73
CA GLU A 13 0.79 -8.74 19.03
C GLU A 13 1.22 -7.29 19.26
N ASN A 14 0.39 -6.54 19.98
CA ASN A 14 0.68 -5.19 20.43
C ASN A 14 1.15 -4.23 19.33
N VAL A 15 0.68 -4.43 18.10
CA VAL A 15 0.98 -3.55 16.97
C VAL A 15 0.33 -2.19 17.20
N SER A 16 1.14 -1.13 17.19
CA SER A 16 0.67 0.25 17.35
C SER A 16 1.57 1.20 16.56
N PHE A 17 0.97 2.03 15.73
CA PHE A 17 1.63 3.12 15.01
C PHE A 17 0.61 4.15 14.54
N THR A 18 1.11 5.29 14.10
CA THR A 18 0.31 6.38 13.50
C THR A 18 0.99 6.80 12.21
N VAL A 19 0.18 7.09 11.19
CA VAL A 19 0.65 7.64 9.91
C VAL A 19 -0.03 8.96 9.68
N LYS A 20 0.74 9.97 9.32
CA LYS A 20 0.25 11.34 9.09
C LYS A 20 0.01 11.57 7.59
N LYS A 21 -0.77 12.59 7.29
CA LYS A 21 -1.00 13.06 5.93
C LYS A 21 0.33 13.36 5.23
N GLY A 22 0.49 12.84 4.00
CA GLY A 22 1.72 12.98 3.23
C GLY A 22 2.90 12.11 3.71
N GLU A 23 2.70 11.24 4.69
CA GLU A 23 3.72 10.33 5.20
C GLU A 23 3.65 8.97 4.50
N ILE A 24 4.83 8.37 4.25
CA ILE A 24 4.95 7.00 3.77
C ILE A 24 5.39 6.11 4.93
N PHE A 25 4.56 5.11 5.25
CA PHE A 25 4.85 4.09 6.25
C PHE A 25 5.03 2.73 5.58
N SER A 26 6.25 2.19 5.62
CA SER A 26 6.55 0.89 5.02
C SER A 26 6.49 -0.22 6.06
N ILE A 27 5.70 -1.27 5.82
CA ILE A 27 5.68 -2.49 6.64
C ILE A 27 6.60 -3.51 5.97
N LEU A 28 7.80 -3.67 6.52
CA LEU A 28 8.79 -4.63 6.05
C LEU A 28 8.69 -5.94 6.85
N GLY A 29 8.80 -7.07 6.19
CA GLY A 29 8.79 -8.38 6.83
C GLY A 29 8.97 -9.51 5.84
N ALA A 30 9.41 -10.67 6.29
CA ALA A 30 9.56 -11.87 5.47
C ALA A 30 8.20 -12.33 4.89
N ASN A 31 8.24 -13.19 3.87
CA ASN A 31 7.03 -13.82 3.36
C ASN A 31 6.38 -14.67 4.44
N GLY A 32 5.05 -14.60 4.56
CA GLY A 32 4.31 -15.30 5.60
C GLY A 32 4.30 -14.63 6.99
N ALA A 33 4.99 -13.50 7.19
CA ALA A 33 5.03 -12.80 8.48
C ALA A 33 3.69 -12.16 8.90
N GLY A 34 2.68 -12.13 8.02
CA GLY A 34 1.36 -11.57 8.34
C GLY A 34 1.15 -10.14 7.85
N LYS A 35 1.99 -9.62 6.96
CA LYS A 35 1.88 -8.24 6.43
C LYS A 35 0.52 -7.96 5.80
N SER A 36 0.06 -8.80 4.86
CA SER A 36 -1.25 -8.65 4.21
C SER A 36 -2.41 -8.80 5.20
N THR A 37 -2.26 -9.64 6.22
CA THR A 37 -3.24 -9.77 7.31
C THR A 37 -3.33 -8.47 8.11
N LEU A 38 -2.19 -7.85 8.43
CA LEU A 38 -2.15 -6.57 9.11
C LEU A 38 -2.82 -5.47 8.27
N LEU A 39 -2.50 -5.40 6.96
CA LEU A 39 -3.19 -4.45 6.07
C LEU A 39 -4.71 -4.65 6.05
N ARG A 40 -5.17 -5.91 5.98
CA ARG A 40 -6.61 -6.22 6.00
C ARG A 40 -7.28 -5.78 7.31
N SER A 41 -6.58 -5.83 8.43
CA SER A 41 -7.08 -5.29 9.70
C SER A 41 -7.09 -3.75 9.68
N ILE A 42 -6.06 -3.10 9.12
CA ILE A 42 -6.00 -1.64 9.00
C ILE A 42 -7.16 -1.08 8.16
N ILE A 43 -7.54 -1.75 7.07
CA ILE A 43 -8.64 -1.32 6.19
C ILE A 43 -10.02 -1.85 6.62
N GLY A 44 -10.14 -2.44 7.82
CA GLY A 44 -11.42 -2.89 8.37
C GLY A 44 -11.96 -4.22 7.83
N PHE A 45 -11.20 -4.96 6.97
CA PHE A 45 -11.67 -6.24 6.41
C PHE A 45 -11.52 -7.41 7.38
N LEU A 46 -10.65 -7.28 8.39
CA LEU A 46 -10.34 -8.34 9.31
C LEU A 46 -10.28 -7.80 10.74
N HIS A 47 -11.20 -8.22 11.58
CA HIS A 47 -11.26 -7.80 12.98
C HIS A 47 -10.07 -8.34 13.77
N PRO A 48 -9.28 -7.48 14.46
CA PRO A 48 -8.28 -7.94 15.40
C PRO A 48 -8.93 -8.55 16.66
N GLU A 49 -8.19 -9.38 17.38
CA GLU A 49 -8.66 -9.91 18.68
C GLU A 49 -8.71 -8.79 19.73
N THR A 50 -7.79 -7.84 19.66
CA THR A 50 -7.72 -6.69 20.55
C THR A 50 -7.24 -5.44 19.84
N GLY A 51 -7.70 -4.28 20.33
CA GLY A 51 -7.33 -2.96 19.80
C GLY A 51 -8.30 -2.47 18.75
N SER A 52 -8.01 -1.30 18.20
CA SER A 52 -8.86 -0.57 17.24
C SER A 52 -8.03 0.18 16.22
N VAL A 53 -8.63 0.47 15.08
CA VAL A 53 -8.05 1.29 14.01
C VAL A 53 -8.95 2.48 13.77
N PHE A 54 -8.38 3.65 13.74
CA PHE A 54 -9.10 4.89 13.49
C PHE A 54 -8.46 5.66 12.34
N PHE A 55 -9.29 6.24 11.50
CA PHE A 55 -8.94 7.39 10.66
C PHE A 55 -9.42 8.65 11.37
N GLU A 56 -8.59 9.69 11.38
CA GLU A 56 -8.92 11.03 11.91
C GLU A 56 -8.76 12.03 10.77
N ASP A 57 -9.85 12.76 10.45
CA ASP A 57 -9.83 13.76 9.40
C ASP A 57 -9.21 15.10 9.87
N ASP A 58 -9.09 16.06 8.94
CA ASP A 58 -8.52 17.39 9.23
C ASP A 58 -9.39 18.20 10.23
N GLU A 59 -10.65 17.82 10.46
CA GLU A 59 -11.58 18.44 11.40
C GLU A 59 -11.53 17.80 12.79
N GLY A 60 -10.79 16.69 12.95
CA GLY A 60 -10.65 15.93 14.19
C GLY A 60 -11.77 14.91 14.43
N ASN A 61 -12.59 14.60 13.41
CA ASN A 61 -13.56 13.52 13.50
C ASN A 61 -12.84 12.19 13.38
N ARG A 62 -13.27 11.21 14.19
CA ARG A 62 -12.68 9.87 14.22
C ARG A 62 -13.64 8.84 13.66
N TYR A 63 -13.14 8.04 12.72
CA TYR A 63 -13.87 6.97 12.07
C TYR A 63 -13.22 5.63 12.43
N ASP A 64 -13.92 4.79 13.17
CA ASP A 64 -13.45 3.45 13.49
C ASP A 64 -13.59 2.53 12.28
N ALA A 65 -12.54 1.77 11.95
CA ALA A 65 -12.48 0.88 10.80
C ALA A 65 -13.57 -0.22 10.81
N PHE A 66 -14.10 -0.54 11.98
CA PHE A 66 -15.02 -1.65 12.16
C PHE A 66 -16.46 -1.20 12.46
N GLU A 67 -16.67 0.07 12.77
CA GLU A 67 -17.97 0.64 13.13
C GLU A 67 -18.48 1.64 12.11
N ALA A 68 -17.60 2.44 11.50
CA ALA A 68 -17.97 3.56 10.62
C ALA A 68 -18.39 3.14 9.19
N GLY A 69 -18.14 1.89 8.77
CA GLY A 69 -18.60 1.36 7.48
C GLY A 69 -18.13 2.19 6.28
N SER A 70 -19.08 2.74 5.51
CA SER A 70 -18.79 3.56 4.31
C SER A 70 -18.01 4.83 4.63
N ASP A 71 -18.24 5.44 5.78
CA ASP A 71 -17.59 6.69 6.17
C ASP A 71 -16.08 6.49 6.35
N PHE A 72 -15.66 5.36 6.95
CA PHE A 72 -14.24 4.99 7.01
C PHE A 72 -13.68 4.64 5.63
N THR A 73 -14.38 3.81 4.85
CA THR A 73 -13.85 3.32 3.57
C THR A 73 -13.77 4.38 2.48
N SER A 74 -14.54 5.47 2.57
CA SER A 74 -14.45 6.60 1.64
C SER A 74 -13.10 7.32 1.70
N HIS A 75 -12.46 7.33 2.87
CA HIS A 75 -11.15 7.95 3.09
C HIS A 75 -9.97 7.08 2.65
N ILE A 76 -10.20 5.79 2.36
CA ILE A 76 -9.10 4.83 2.16
C ILE A 76 -9.15 4.16 0.78
N GLY A 77 -8.14 4.41 -0.03
CA GLY A 77 -7.88 3.66 -1.25
C GLY A 77 -7.11 2.37 -0.95
N TYR A 78 -7.55 1.24 -1.51
CA TYR A 78 -6.84 -0.03 -1.35
C TYR A 78 -6.32 -0.58 -2.67
N VAL A 79 -5.03 -0.89 -2.69
CA VAL A 79 -4.31 -1.52 -3.80
C VAL A 79 -3.88 -2.92 -3.36
N PRO A 80 -4.64 -3.97 -3.70
CA PRO A 80 -4.31 -5.34 -3.32
C PRO A 80 -3.07 -5.87 -4.03
N GLN A 81 -2.48 -6.93 -3.50
CA GLN A 81 -1.54 -7.74 -4.27
C GLN A 81 -2.26 -8.24 -5.53
N MET A 82 -1.59 -8.11 -6.70
CA MET A 82 -2.20 -8.49 -7.98
C MET A 82 -2.67 -9.96 -7.94
N GLN A 83 -3.91 -10.16 -8.36
CA GLN A 83 -4.52 -11.47 -8.59
C GLN A 83 -4.97 -11.54 -10.06
N ASP A 84 -4.99 -12.73 -10.62
CA ASP A 84 -5.50 -12.93 -11.98
C ASP A 84 -6.98 -12.50 -12.03
N ASN A 85 -7.25 -11.45 -12.77
CA ASN A 85 -8.59 -10.92 -12.94
C ASN A 85 -9.25 -11.55 -14.19
N ALA A 86 -10.27 -12.36 -13.95
CA ALA A 86 -11.06 -13.00 -15.00
C ALA A 86 -11.98 -12.02 -15.77
N TYR A 87 -12.14 -10.78 -15.29
CA TYR A 87 -13.08 -9.82 -15.86
C TYR A 87 -12.48 -9.03 -17.01
N SER A 88 -13.24 -8.94 -18.10
CA SER A 88 -12.87 -8.23 -19.34
C SER A 88 -13.52 -6.84 -19.42
N PHE A 89 -13.40 -6.02 -18.36
CA PHE A 89 -13.80 -4.62 -18.42
C PHE A 89 -12.83 -3.82 -19.29
N ALA A 90 -13.32 -2.80 -20.00
CA ALA A 90 -12.42 -1.79 -20.56
C ALA A 90 -11.61 -1.12 -19.43
N LEU A 91 -10.37 -0.73 -19.73
CA LEU A 91 -9.50 -0.08 -18.73
C LEU A 91 -10.19 1.12 -18.09
N LYS A 92 -10.86 1.96 -18.88
CA LYS A 92 -11.61 3.12 -18.39
C LYS A 92 -12.69 2.71 -17.38
N ASP A 93 -13.47 1.68 -17.70
CA ASP A 93 -14.55 1.19 -16.83
C ASP A 93 -13.98 0.62 -15.53
N TYR A 94 -12.84 -0.07 -15.61
CA TYR A 94 -12.15 -0.57 -14.43
C TYR A 94 -11.67 0.57 -13.51
N VAL A 95 -11.11 1.63 -14.06
CA VAL A 95 -10.68 2.80 -13.29
C VAL A 95 -11.88 3.52 -12.67
N LEU A 96 -13.00 3.64 -13.42
CA LEU A 96 -14.24 4.26 -12.95
C LEU A 96 -14.87 3.53 -11.74
N LEU A 97 -14.55 2.25 -11.50
CA LEU A 97 -14.95 1.59 -10.25
C LEU A 97 -14.43 2.32 -8.99
N GLY A 98 -13.40 3.15 -9.12
CA GLY A 98 -12.88 3.97 -8.02
C GLY A 98 -13.85 5.01 -7.49
N CYS A 99 -14.85 5.44 -8.29
CA CYS A 99 -15.86 6.39 -7.81
C CYS A 99 -17.04 5.73 -7.08
N ALA A 100 -17.09 4.38 -7.03
CA ALA A 100 -18.21 3.66 -6.42
C ALA A 100 -18.56 4.09 -4.98
N PRO A 101 -17.61 4.40 -4.08
CA PRO A 101 -17.93 4.88 -2.73
C PRO A 101 -18.71 6.19 -2.70
N HIS A 102 -18.65 6.99 -3.76
CA HIS A 102 -19.31 8.29 -3.87
C HIS A 102 -20.63 8.25 -4.65
N LEU A 103 -21.02 7.07 -5.14
CA LEU A 103 -22.22 6.89 -5.94
C LEU A 103 -23.35 6.24 -5.12
N GLY A 104 -24.58 6.71 -5.35
CA GLY A 104 -25.76 6.00 -4.87
C GLY A 104 -25.98 4.68 -5.61
N LEU A 105 -26.79 3.79 -5.03
CA LEU A 105 -27.02 2.39 -5.48
C LEU A 105 -27.40 2.24 -6.98
N PHE A 106 -28.00 3.25 -7.59
CA PHE A 106 -28.43 3.24 -9.01
C PHE A 106 -27.84 4.41 -9.80
N GLN A 107 -26.78 5.03 -9.28
CA GLN A 107 -26.15 6.17 -9.91
C GLN A 107 -24.99 5.73 -10.81
N SER A 108 -24.96 6.21 -12.03
CA SER A 108 -23.80 6.06 -12.93
C SER A 108 -22.77 7.17 -12.69
N PRO A 109 -21.50 6.92 -12.99
CA PRO A 109 -20.47 7.96 -12.94
C PRO A 109 -20.88 9.18 -13.77
N SER A 110 -20.69 10.37 -13.22
CA SER A 110 -20.93 11.64 -13.91
C SER A 110 -19.82 11.93 -14.92
N LYS A 111 -20.07 12.87 -15.83
CA LYS A 111 -19.05 13.37 -16.77
C LYS A 111 -17.77 13.85 -16.03
N GLU A 112 -17.93 14.43 -14.86
CA GLU A 112 -16.79 14.86 -14.03
C GLU A 112 -15.90 13.69 -13.61
N TYR A 113 -16.48 12.54 -13.19
CA TYR A 113 -15.70 11.35 -12.87
C TYR A 113 -15.01 10.76 -14.10
N GLU A 114 -15.66 10.80 -15.26
CA GLU A 114 -15.04 10.36 -16.51
C GLU A 114 -13.81 11.21 -16.88
N ASP A 115 -13.93 12.53 -16.81
CA ASP A 115 -12.83 13.45 -17.11
C ASP A 115 -11.68 13.31 -16.10
N ARG A 116 -11.99 13.06 -14.82
CA ARG A 116 -10.99 12.71 -13.81
C ARG A 116 -10.32 11.37 -14.08
N ALA A 117 -11.07 10.34 -14.46
CA ALA A 117 -10.52 9.04 -14.82
C ALA A 117 -9.55 9.17 -16.00
N ASP A 118 -9.91 9.94 -17.03
CA ASP A 118 -9.05 10.24 -18.17
C ASP A 118 -7.75 10.95 -17.72
N THR A 119 -7.85 11.92 -16.81
CA THR A 119 -6.71 12.64 -16.23
C THR A 119 -5.79 11.70 -15.47
N VAL A 120 -6.33 10.89 -14.55
CA VAL A 120 -5.55 9.93 -13.76
C VAL A 120 -4.90 8.88 -14.64
N MET A 121 -5.61 8.37 -15.66
CA MET A 121 -5.01 7.43 -16.63
C MET A 121 -3.86 8.06 -17.42
N ALA A 122 -3.97 9.33 -17.78
CA ALA A 122 -2.88 10.06 -18.46
C ALA A 122 -1.67 10.22 -17.53
N GLU A 123 -1.87 10.60 -16.26
CA GLU A 123 -0.80 10.69 -15.27
C GLU A 123 -0.10 9.33 -15.04
N MET A 124 -0.86 8.24 -15.09
CA MET A 124 -0.34 6.87 -14.98
C MET A 124 0.29 6.36 -16.30
N GLY A 125 0.21 7.10 -17.41
CA GLY A 125 0.74 6.70 -18.71
C GLY A 125 0.02 5.52 -19.37
N ILE A 126 -1.28 5.35 -19.08
CA ILE A 126 -2.11 4.27 -19.60
C ILE A 126 -3.34 4.77 -20.39
N TYR A 127 -3.48 6.07 -20.57
CA TYR A 127 -4.63 6.68 -21.24
C TYR A 127 -4.88 6.15 -22.66
N ASP A 128 -3.82 5.94 -23.46
CA ASP A 128 -3.94 5.44 -24.83
C ASP A 128 -4.51 4.02 -24.92
N ARG A 129 -4.67 3.35 -23.80
CA ARG A 129 -5.21 1.99 -23.68
C ARG A 129 -6.58 1.93 -23.02
N ARG A 130 -7.22 3.10 -22.80
CA ARG A 130 -8.47 3.20 -22.03
C ARG A 130 -9.61 2.30 -22.53
N ASP A 131 -9.64 2.02 -23.84
CA ASP A 131 -10.67 1.20 -24.48
C ASP A 131 -10.26 -0.31 -24.57
N GLN A 132 -9.03 -0.65 -24.15
CA GLN A 132 -8.55 -2.04 -24.17
C GLN A 132 -9.07 -2.82 -22.94
N PRO A 133 -9.36 -4.12 -23.09
CA PRO A 133 -9.71 -4.96 -21.95
C PRO A 133 -8.59 -5.00 -20.91
N PHE A 134 -8.92 -4.80 -19.64
CA PHE A 134 -7.96 -4.77 -18.53
C PHE A 134 -7.06 -6.01 -18.47
N ASN A 135 -7.64 -7.20 -18.71
CA ASN A 135 -6.91 -8.47 -18.67
C ASN A 135 -5.92 -8.67 -19.83
N THR A 136 -5.95 -7.84 -20.87
CA THR A 136 -4.98 -7.88 -21.99
C THR A 136 -3.76 -6.98 -21.77
N LEU A 137 -3.78 -6.15 -20.73
CA LEU A 137 -2.69 -5.27 -20.37
C LEU A 137 -1.50 -6.03 -19.78
N SER A 138 -0.29 -5.51 -19.93
CA SER A 138 0.87 -6.05 -19.21
C SER A 138 0.71 -5.90 -17.69
N GLY A 139 1.38 -6.74 -16.89
CA GLY A 139 1.31 -6.69 -15.43
C GLY A 139 1.60 -5.28 -14.87
N GLY A 140 2.59 -4.58 -15.45
CA GLY A 140 2.89 -3.19 -15.06
C GLY A 140 1.74 -2.23 -15.36
N GLN A 141 1.09 -2.35 -16.52
CA GLN A 141 -0.07 -1.52 -16.90
C GLN A 141 -1.30 -1.85 -16.04
N GLN A 142 -1.54 -3.12 -15.74
CA GLN A 142 -2.59 -3.52 -14.81
C GLN A 142 -2.34 -2.91 -13.43
N ARG A 143 -1.07 -2.91 -12.96
CA ARG A 143 -0.71 -2.28 -11.69
C ARG A 143 -1.00 -0.78 -11.70
N GLN A 144 -0.61 -0.08 -12.77
CA GLN A 144 -0.94 1.34 -12.96
C GLN A 144 -2.46 1.59 -12.93
N ALA A 145 -3.25 0.72 -13.55
CA ALA A 145 -4.71 0.81 -13.54
C ALA A 145 -5.32 0.61 -12.14
N VAL A 146 -4.81 -0.37 -11.36
CA VAL A 146 -5.27 -0.59 -9.99
C VAL A 146 -5.01 0.63 -9.11
N ILE A 147 -3.86 1.27 -9.29
CA ILE A 147 -3.51 2.48 -8.57
C ILE A 147 -4.33 3.67 -9.07
N ALA A 148 -4.53 3.81 -10.38
CA ALA A 148 -5.40 4.84 -10.96
C ALA A 148 -6.82 4.76 -10.37
N ARG A 149 -7.37 3.55 -10.23
CA ARG A 149 -8.66 3.33 -9.57
C ARG A 149 -8.66 3.81 -8.12
N ALA A 150 -7.61 3.52 -7.36
CA ALA A 150 -7.51 3.97 -5.97
C ALA A 150 -7.38 5.50 -5.86
N ILE A 151 -6.66 6.15 -6.78
CA ILE A 151 -6.52 7.61 -6.83
C ILE A 151 -7.84 8.29 -7.21
N LEU A 152 -8.62 7.69 -8.13
CA LEU A 152 -9.91 8.24 -8.56
C LEU A 152 -10.91 8.36 -7.41
N GLN A 153 -10.79 7.52 -6.40
CA GLN A 153 -11.57 7.59 -5.17
C GLN A 153 -11.30 8.88 -4.37
N GLN A 154 -10.21 9.60 -4.65
CA GLN A 154 -9.73 10.77 -3.90
C GLN A 154 -9.53 10.48 -2.39
N PRO A 155 -8.81 9.44 -2.04
CA PRO A 155 -8.65 9.02 -0.65
C PRO A 155 -7.68 9.95 0.09
N ASP A 156 -7.84 10.05 1.41
CA ASP A 156 -6.85 10.67 2.30
C ASP A 156 -5.65 9.76 2.56
N MET A 157 -5.87 8.45 2.47
CA MET A 157 -4.86 7.41 2.65
C MET A 157 -4.98 6.32 1.58
N ILE A 158 -3.82 5.85 1.07
CA ILE A 158 -3.76 4.67 0.21
C ILE A 158 -2.98 3.56 0.91
N VAL A 159 -3.60 2.39 1.00
CA VAL A 159 -2.99 1.16 1.54
C VAL A 159 -2.64 0.22 0.39
N MET A 160 -1.37 -0.20 0.30
CA MET A 160 -0.85 -0.98 -0.81
C MET A 160 -0.21 -2.29 -0.34
N ASP A 161 -0.69 -3.42 -0.85
CA ASP A 161 -0.11 -4.72 -0.55
C ASP A 161 0.92 -5.11 -1.62
N GLU A 162 2.21 -5.11 -1.24
CA GLU A 162 3.36 -5.41 -2.10
C GLU A 162 3.29 -4.75 -3.49
N PRO A 163 3.25 -3.40 -3.57
CA PRO A 163 2.93 -2.67 -4.81
C PRO A 163 3.91 -2.89 -5.96
N THR A 164 5.12 -3.33 -5.68
CA THR A 164 6.19 -3.52 -6.67
C THR A 164 6.51 -4.99 -6.94
N ASN A 165 5.80 -5.92 -6.29
CA ASN A 165 6.06 -7.35 -6.47
C ASN A 165 5.71 -7.81 -7.90
N HIS A 166 6.46 -8.78 -8.42
CA HIS A 166 6.32 -9.33 -9.79
C HIS A 166 6.53 -8.32 -10.93
N LEU A 167 7.01 -7.12 -10.65
CA LEU A 167 7.41 -6.15 -11.67
C LEU A 167 8.89 -6.32 -12.03
N ASP A 168 9.24 -6.05 -13.29
CA ASP A 168 10.64 -5.88 -13.68
C ASP A 168 11.28 -4.68 -12.98
N TYR A 169 12.60 -4.64 -12.96
CA TYR A 169 13.37 -3.61 -12.24
C TYR A 169 12.97 -2.17 -12.60
N GLY A 170 12.73 -1.90 -13.89
CA GLY A 170 12.31 -0.56 -14.34
C GLY A 170 10.91 -0.19 -13.86
N ASN A 171 9.97 -1.15 -13.88
CA ASN A 171 8.61 -0.95 -13.40
C ASN A 171 8.55 -0.84 -11.87
N GLN A 172 9.40 -1.57 -11.13
CA GLN A 172 9.54 -1.40 -9.68
C GLN A 172 9.93 0.02 -9.32
N TYR A 173 10.95 0.57 -10.01
CA TYR A 173 11.42 1.93 -9.77
C TYR A 173 10.35 2.98 -10.09
N ARG A 174 9.64 2.83 -11.22
CA ARG A 174 8.50 3.72 -11.55
C ARG A 174 7.38 3.64 -10.51
N GLY A 175 7.10 2.46 -9.98
CA GLY A 175 6.15 2.27 -8.89
C GLY A 175 6.54 3.00 -7.61
N ILE A 176 7.83 2.94 -7.23
CA ILE A 176 8.37 3.67 -6.09
C ILE A 176 8.23 5.19 -6.28
N GLN A 177 8.65 5.72 -7.43
CA GLN A 177 8.52 7.16 -7.72
C GLN A 177 7.07 7.64 -7.71
N MET A 178 6.13 6.78 -8.09
CA MET A 178 4.72 7.12 -8.03
C MET A 178 4.21 7.17 -6.59
N ILE A 179 4.65 6.25 -5.73
CA ILE A 179 4.32 6.28 -4.29
C ILE A 179 4.80 7.60 -3.65
N GLU A 180 6.02 8.06 -3.96
CA GLU A 180 6.52 9.36 -3.51
C GLU A 180 5.62 10.51 -3.97
N LYS A 181 5.22 10.52 -5.25
CA LYS A 181 4.32 11.55 -5.78
C LYS A 181 2.95 11.58 -5.11
N LEU A 182 2.43 10.43 -4.63
CA LEU A 182 1.18 10.40 -3.87
C LEU A 182 1.35 11.07 -2.50
N ALA A 183 2.44 10.79 -1.81
CA ALA A 183 2.76 11.43 -0.54
C ALA A 183 3.00 12.94 -0.70
N ASP A 184 3.72 13.37 -1.73
CA ASP A 184 3.92 14.79 -2.07
C ASP A 184 2.61 15.55 -2.30
N ARG A 185 1.53 14.86 -2.71
CA ARG A 185 0.18 15.42 -2.85
C ARG A 185 -0.59 15.46 -1.52
N GLY A 186 0.02 15.04 -0.42
CA GLY A 186 -0.59 15.01 0.89
C GLY A 186 -1.38 13.74 1.20
N ILE A 187 -1.33 12.71 0.35
CA ILE A 187 -1.96 11.41 0.60
C ILE A 187 -1.07 10.60 1.53
N ALA A 188 -1.61 10.11 2.65
CA ALA A 188 -0.89 9.16 3.48
C ALA A 188 -0.74 7.82 2.76
N VAL A 189 0.43 7.18 2.81
CA VAL A 189 0.64 5.88 2.17
C VAL A 189 1.13 4.85 3.17
N ILE A 190 0.41 3.73 3.29
CA ILE A 190 0.86 2.54 4.00
C ILE A 190 1.12 1.46 2.95
N LEU A 191 2.31 0.89 2.95
CA LEU A 191 2.61 -0.21 2.03
C LEU A 191 3.32 -1.37 2.73
N THR A 192 3.10 -2.58 2.21
CA THR A 192 3.91 -3.73 2.60
C THR A 192 5.00 -3.97 1.58
N THR A 193 6.13 -4.48 2.03
CA THR A 193 7.22 -4.95 1.18
C THR A 193 8.01 -6.04 1.88
N HIS A 194 8.68 -6.87 1.11
CA HIS A 194 9.72 -7.77 1.61
C HIS A 194 11.13 -7.33 1.17
N MET A 195 11.23 -6.18 0.47
CA MET A 195 12.48 -5.63 -0.06
C MET A 195 12.95 -4.47 0.82
N PRO A 196 14.05 -4.60 1.58
CA PRO A 196 14.54 -3.54 2.46
C PRO A 196 14.95 -2.29 1.69
N ASP A 197 15.47 -2.44 0.45
CA ASP A 197 15.86 -1.32 -0.38
C ASP A 197 14.68 -0.42 -0.76
N HIS A 198 13.48 -0.98 -0.93
CA HIS A 198 12.27 -0.20 -1.18
C HIS A 198 11.88 0.64 0.05
N ALA A 199 11.90 0.03 1.25
CA ALA A 199 11.63 0.75 2.48
C ALA A 199 12.70 1.83 2.76
N LEU A 200 13.97 1.55 2.50
CA LEU A 200 15.06 2.52 2.62
C LEU A 200 14.94 3.68 1.63
N TYR A 201 14.39 3.42 0.44
CA TYR A 201 14.18 4.45 -0.58
C TYR A 201 13.00 5.35 -0.23
N LEU A 202 11.85 4.76 0.10
CA LEU A 202 10.60 5.47 0.35
C LEU A 202 10.51 6.12 1.73
N GLY A 203 11.36 5.68 2.69
CA GLY A 203 10.95 5.71 4.01
C GLY A 203 11.39 6.83 4.93
N ASP A 204 10.44 7.58 5.44
CA ASP A 204 10.63 8.29 6.69
C ASP A 204 10.42 7.34 7.88
N HIS A 205 9.38 6.51 7.85
CA HIS A 205 9.03 5.56 8.90
C HIS A 205 8.81 4.14 8.38
N THR A 206 9.29 3.17 9.16
CA THR A 206 9.14 1.75 8.86
C THR A 206 8.69 0.99 10.09
N GLY A 207 7.77 0.06 9.89
CA GLY A 207 7.46 -1.03 10.82
C GLY A 207 8.10 -2.32 10.32
N LEU A 208 9.02 -2.89 11.10
CA LEU A 208 9.62 -4.19 10.81
C LEU A 208 8.83 -5.28 11.54
N LEU A 209 8.15 -6.14 10.78
CA LEU A 209 7.35 -7.24 11.31
C LEU A 209 8.24 -8.48 11.50
N ILE A 210 8.63 -8.73 12.74
CA ILE A 210 9.52 -9.81 13.14
C ILE A 210 9.10 -10.36 14.51
N HIS A 211 9.24 -11.67 14.73
CA HIS A 211 8.91 -12.33 16.01
C HIS A 211 7.52 -11.97 16.54
N HIS A 212 6.51 -11.95 15.67
CA HIS A 212 5.12 -11.59 16.00
C HIS A 212 4.92 -10.15 16.51
N GLN A 213 5.92 -9.28 16.35
CA GLN A 213 5.89 -7.87 16.76
C GLN A 213 6.19 -6.94 15.60
N LEU A 214 5.67 -5.72 15.66
CA LEU A 214 5.99 -4.65 14.72
C LEU A 214 6.91 -3.64 15.42
N LEU A 215 8.19 -3.64 15.05
CA LEU A 215 9.15 -2.64 15.52
C LEU A 215 9.02 -1.39 14.66
N CYS A 216 8.43 -0.33 15.20
CA CYS A 216 8.16 0.92 14.49
C CYS A 216 9.19 1.99 14.82
N GLY A 217 9.57 2.80 13.83
CA GLY A 217 10.46 3.93 14.04
C GLY A 217 10.93 4.55 12.72
N LYS A 218 11.89 5.46 12.81
CA LYS A 218 12.54 5.99 11.62
C LYS A 218 13.23 4.87 10.85
N THR A 219 13.07 4.86 9.54
CA THR A 219 13.58 3.80 8.67
C THR A 219 15.05 3.47 8.93
N LYS A 220 15.89 4.50 9.09
CA LYS A 220 17.32 4.33 9.35
C LYS A 220 17.68 3.70 10.72
N GLU A 221 16.76 3.75 11.66
CA GLU A 221 16.92 3.16 12.99
C GLU A 221 16.41 1.72 13.03
N VAL A 222 15.28 1.49 12.37
CA VAL A 222 14.61 0.19 12.32
C VAL A 222 15.33 -0.76 11.35
N ILE A 223 15.69 -0.27 10.15
CA ILE A 223 16.40 -1.07 9.15
C ILE A 223 17.91 -0.99 9.42
N ASN A 224 18.46 -2.08 9.95
CA ASN A 224 19.89 -2.25 10.20
C ASN A 224 20.34 -3.70 9.94
N GLU A 225 21.64 -3.94 9.86
CA GLU A 225 22.21 -5.26 9.54
C GLU A 225 21.76 -6.35 10.50
N MET A 226 21.62 -6.04 11.80
CA MET A 226 21.20 -7.00 12.82
C MET A 226 19.74 -7.43 12.61
N HIS A 227 18.83 -6.48 12.47
CA HIS A 227 17.41 -6.78 12.27
C HIS A 227 17.15 -7.48 10.94
N LEU A 228 17.83 -7.06 9.86
CA LEU A 228 17.68 -7.71 8.55
C LEU A 228 18.25 -9.13 8.56
N SER A 229 19.41 -9.34 9.20
CA SER A 229 20.01 -10.67 9.33
C SER A 229 19.12 -11.62 10.11
N ASP A 230 18.49 -11.12 11.18
CA ASP A 230 17.54 -11.89 11.97
C ASP A 230 16.25 -12.18 11.18
N MET A 231 15.69 -11.20 10.48
CA MET A 231 14.48 -11.37 9.67
C MET A 231 14.66 -12.38 8.54
N TYR A 232 15.79 -12.30 7.81
CA TYR A 232 16.05 -13.17 6.64
C TYR A 232 16.76 -14.47 7.00
N LYS A 233 17.24 -14.62 8.24
CA LYS A 233 18.02 -15.79 8.72
C LYS A 233 19.32 -16.04 7.94
N ILE A 234 19.89 -14.97 7.38
CA ILE A 234 21.19 -14.95 6.70
C ILE A 234 21.93 -13.67 7.07
N PRO A 235 23.29 -13.66 7.03
CA PRO A 235 24.02 -12.42 7.21
C PRO A 235 23.66 -11.40 6.13
N VAL A 236 23.25 -10.19 6.55
CA VAL A 236 22.96 -9.06 5.67
C VAL A 236 23.94 -7.94 5.97
N LYS A 237 24.45 -7.30 4.94
CA LYS A 237 25.29 -6.12 5.02
C LYS A 237 24.60 -4.92 4.37
N MET A 238 24.94 -3.74 4.88
CA MET A 238 24.45 -2.47 4.38
C MET A 238 25.62 -1.58 3.98
N VAL A 239 25.58 -1.03 2.78
CA VAL A 239 26.63 -0.15 2.26
C VAL A 239 26.02 1.12 1.70
N TYR A 240 26.62 2.25 2.04
CA TYR A 240 26.29 3.53 1.41
C TYR A 240 27.00 3.64 0.07
N VAL A 241 26.23 3.73 -1.01
CA VAL A 241 26.72 3.92 -2.38
C VAL A 241 26.73 5.42 -2.69
N LYS A 242 27.93 6.00 -2.80
CA LYS A 242 28.12 7.45 -3.00
C LYS A 242 27.49 7.96 -4.29
N GLU A 243 27.61 7.20 -5.38
CA GLU A 243 27.10 7.53 -6.71
C GLU A 243 25.56 7.56 -6.73
N ALA A 244 24.93 6.66 -5.97
CA ALA A 244 23.48 6.58 -5.84
C ALA A 244 22.94 7.43 -4.66
N LYS A 245 23.81 7.97 -3.81
CA LYS A 245 23.49 8.72 -2.59
C LYS A 245 22.52 8.00 -1.65
N ARG A 246 22.59 6.67 -1.59
CA ARG A 246 21.70 5.83 -0.80
C ARG A 246 22.39 4.62 -0.20
N VAL A 247 21.77 4.05 0.83
CA VAL A 247 22.14 2.76 1.38
C VAL A 247 21.49 1.65 0.58
N ILE A 248 22.21 0.58 0.32
CA ILE A 248 21.71 -0.68 -0.27
C ILE A 248 21.99 -1.84 0.68
N CYS A 249 21.14 -2.88 0.60
CA CYS A 249 21.27 -4.09 1.39
C CYS A 249 21.62 -5.28 0.48
N PHE A 250 22.50 -6.18 0.96
CA PHE A 250 22.84 -7.40 0.23
C PHE A 250 23.22 -8.54 1.18
N PRO A 251 22.99 -9.80 0.78
CA PRO A 251 23.47 -10.96 1.55
C PRO A 251 25.00 -10.98 1.58
N ALA A 252 25.59 -11.17 2.78
CA ALA A 252 27.01 -11.39 2.95
C ALA A 252 27.27 -12.90 3.03
N ILE A 253 27.36 -13.55 1.87
CA ILE A 253 27.62 -14.98 1.74
C ILE A 253 29.10 -15.22 1.61
#